data_6403b79bb20c8a475fbe8ff6ea28c0bf
#
_entry.id   6403b79bb20c8a475fbe8ff6ea28c0bf
#
_cell.length_a   1.000
_cell.length_b   1.000
_cell.length_c   1.000
_cell.angle_alpha   90.00
_cell.angle_beta   90.00
_cell.angle_gamma   90.00
#
_symmetry.space_group_name_H-M   'P 1'
#
loop_
_entity.id
_entity.type
_entity.pdbx_description
1 polymer ?
#
loop_
_entity_poly.entity_id
_entity_poly.type
_entity_poly.pdbx_seq_one_letter_code
_entity_poly.pdbx_strand_id
1 'polypeptide(L)'
;MNISKINTEFVMNKDIKDVMNLLFKKLNNKSLAEGIDIDPDSKTISYNSSHENNVDTSLEYNPTIDKNIFPNVNVWSIFKRKKGMRDDGNPLVYALKGEREWQFKSIEDKNAIEKQFNLIAEKFATLYPIGVTVIIPSGNSLNKHIAEIVMSKSKNAKLLEGALCKLTVEEVDEIVMRKDSHFRKVYKNNFNDAYKKLCIFFEEMDEQRDGMFSRHLIKDHKMRDAILDTLKITPDRYAMDSKVINGQNILLIDDTISRGQTIKHACEILNESYGPKSITVLTLLSKLYDK
;
A
#
# COMPACT_ATOMS: atom_id res chain seq x y z
N MET A 1 -28.97 10.21 -11.68
CA MET A 1 -28.34 9.57 -12.85
C MET A 1 -27.84 8.19 -12.44
N ASN A 2 -28.32 7.14 -13.08
CA ASN A 2 -28.04 5.75 -12.72
C ASN A 2 -26.58 5.38 -13.06
N ILE A 3 -25.77 5.10 -12.05
CA ILE A 3 -24.43 4.53 -12.18
C ILE A 3 -24.56 2.99 -12.14
N SER A 4 -25.28 2.44 -13.11
CA SER A 4 -25.34 1.00 -13.32
C SER A 4 -25.00 0.74 -14.77
N LYS A 5 -23.71 0.47 -15.06
CA LYS A 5 -23.19 -0.30 -16.21
C LYS A 5 -21.77 0.16 -16.59
N ILE A 6 -20.78 -0.24 -15.83
CA ILE A 6 -19.46 -0.53 -16.40
C ILE A 6 -19.02 -1.85 -15.77
N ASN A 7 -19.65 -2.94 -16.22
CA ASN A 7 -19.10 -4.27 -16.05
C ASN A 7 -18.20 -4.53 -17.26
N THR A 8 -16.92 -4.27 -17.13
CA THR A 8 -15.91 -4.92 -17.93
C THR A 8 -15.08 -5.77 -16.98
N GLU A 9 -15.57 -6.99 -16.72
CA GLU A 9 -14.75 -8.08 -16.23
C GLU A 9 -13.56 -8.24 -17.19
N PHE A 10 -12.39 -7.80 -16.74
CA PHE A 10 -11.13 -8.25 -17.30
C PHE A 10 -10.94 -9.68 -16.77
N VAL A 11 -11.65 -10.64 -17.37
CA VAL A 11 -11.35 -12.06 -17.24
C VAL A 11 -9.98 -12.23 -17.86
N MET A 12 -8.93 -12.23 -17.03
CA MET A 12 -7.61 -12.72 -17.45
C MET A 12 -7.87 -14.11 -18.05
N ASN A 13 -7.59 -14.27 -19.35
CA ASN A 13 -7.78 -15.53 -20.04
C ASN A 13 -7.09 -16.62 -19.20
N LYS A 14 -7.85 -17.61 -18.75
CA LYS A 14 -7.37 -18.70 -17.88
C LYS A 14 -6.13 -19.35 -18.48
N ASP A 15 -6.08 -19.42 -19.81
CA ASP A 15 -4.98 -19.99 -20.57
C ASP A 15 -3.67 -19.21 -20.42
N ILE A 16 -3.72 -17.87 -20.32
CA ILE A 16 -2.51 -17.04 -20.10
C ILE A 16 -1.98 -17.27 -18.69
N LYS A 17 -2.86 -17.37 -17.71
CA LYS A 17 -2.47 -17.65 -16.31
C LYS A 17 -1.84 -19.04 -16.18
N ASP A 18 -2.40 -20.02 -16.85
CA ASP A 18 -1.92 -21.40 -16.80
C ASP A 18 -0.59 -21.54 -17.56
N VAL A 19 -0.41 -20.89 -18.71
CA VAL A 19 0.85 -20.86 -19.47
C VAL A 19 1.94 -20.13 -18.70
N MET A 20 1.64 -19.00 -18.07
CA MET A 20 2.61 -18.27 -17.24
C MET A 20 3.04 -19.08 -16.01
N ASN A 21 2.10 -19.74 -15.33
CA ASN A 21 2.40 -20.64 -14.22
C ASN A 21 3.27 -21.83 -14.67
N LEU A 22 3.03 -22.38 -15.87
CA LEU A 22 3.82 -23.45 -16.43
C LEU A 22 5.24 -23.03 -16.81
N LEU A 23 5.40 -21.81 -17.36
CA LEU A 23 6.70 -21.22 -17.69
C LEU A 23 7.52 -20.95 -16.43
N PHE A 24 6.91 -20.37 -15.40
CA PHE A 24 7.58 -20.15 -14.10
C PHE A 24 7.90 -21.47 -13.39
N LYS A 25 7.04 -22.49 -13.49
CA LYS A 25 7.30 -23.84 -12.96
C LYS A 25 8.48 -24.54 -13.66
N LYS A 26 8.68 -24.31 -14.95
CA LYS A 26 9.83 -24.86 -15.70
C LYS A 26 11.15 -24.14 -15.40
N LEU A 27 11.11 -22.86 -15.04
CA LEU A 27 12.28 -22.08 -14.72
C LEU A 27 12.81 -22.34 -13.30
N ASN A 28 11.98 -22.84 -12.39
CA ASN A 28 12.36 -23.12 -11.01
C ASN A 28 11.91 -24.52 -10.60
N ASN A 29 12.74 -25.52 -10.87
CA ASN A 29 12.53 -26.94 -10.49
C ASN A 29 12.65 -27.21 -8.98
N LYS A 30 12.30 -26.25 -8.11
CA LYS A 30 12.10 -26.46 -6.66
C LYS A 30 10.89 -25.66 -6.21
N SER A 31 9.80 -26.36 -5.97
CA SER A 31 8.69 -25.90 -5.13
C SER A 31 9.25 -25.76 -3.70
N LEU A 32 9.67 -24.58 -3.33
CA LEU A 32 10.17 -24.32 -1.99
C LEU A 32 9.24 -23.31 -1.33
N ALA A 33 8.68 -23.71 -0.20
CA ALA A 33 8.13 -22.76 0.75
C ALA A 33 9.25 -21.77 1.10
N GLU A 34 9.02 -20.49 0.88
CA GLU A 34 9.98 -19.42 1.13
C GLU A 34 9.32 -18.37 2.02
N GLY A 35 9.96 -18.04 3.11
CA GLY A 35 9.41 -17.10 4.08
C GLY A 35 10.50 -16.36 4.85
N ILE A 36 10.12 -15.89 6.02
CA ILE A 36 11.01 -15.16 6.92
C ILE A 36 10.88 -15.65 8.36
N ASP A 37 12.00 -15.62 9.08
CA ASP A 37 12.01 -15.67 10.53
C ASP A 37 12.13 -14.26 11.10
N ILE A 38 11.42 -14.00 12.18
CA ILE A 38 11.39 -12.73 12.90
C ILE A 38 11.89 -13.00 14.32
N ASP A 39 12.97 -12.33 14.69
CA ASP A 39 13.48 -12.32 16.05
C ASP A 39 13.17 -10.97 16.71
N PRO A 40 12.15 -10.90 17.60
CA PRO A 40 11.75 -9.67 18.26
C PRO A 40 12.79 -9.17 19.28
N ASP A 41 13.59 -10.07 19.86
CA ASP A 41 14.56 -9.70 20.91
C ASP A 41 15.75 -8.96 20.29
N SER A 42 16.26 -9.46 19.20
CA SER A 42 17.35 -8.82 18.44
C SER A 42 16.87 -7.81 17.38
N LYS A 43 15.55 -7.71 17.14
CA LYS A 43 14.92 -6.94 16.06
C LYS A 43 15.51 -7.27 14.69
N THR A 44 15.72 -8.57 14.42
CA THR A 44 16.29 -9.02 13.16
C THR A 44 15.33 -9.87 12.34
N ILE A 45 15.52 -9.82 11.02
CA ILE A 45 14.80 -10.62 10.03
C ILE A 45 15.82 -11.50 9.31
N SER A 46 15.52 -12.79 9.15
CA SER A 46 16.27 -13.68 8.27
C SER A 46 15.36 -14.31 7.21
N TYR A 47 15.93 -14.59 6.05
CA TYR A 47 15.26 -15.36 5.01
C TYR A 47 15.27 -16.84 5.35
N ASN A 48 14.15 -17.54 5.09
CA ASN A 48 14.08 -18.98 5.31
C ASN A 48 13.46 -19.68 4.10
N SER A 49 14.24 -20.58 3.49
CA SER A 49 13.82 -21.37 2.32
C SER A 49 13.14 -22.69 2.67
N SER A 50 12.85 -22.96 3.94
CA SER A 50 12.26 -24.21 4.39
C SER A 50 10.78 -24.09 4.81
N HIS A 51 10.29 -22.87 5.00
CA HIS A 51 8.91 -22.59 5.39
C HIS A 51 8.45 -21.22 4.94
N GLU A 52 7.16 -20.98 4.99
CA GLU A 52 6.49 -19.73 4.62
C GLU A 52 5.85 -19.03 5.83
N ASN A 53 6.41 -19.21 7.03
CA ASN A 53 5.93 -18.60 8.25
C ASN A 53 6.02 -17.07 8.18
N ASN A 54 5.15 -16.40 8.94
CA ASN A 54 5.00 -14.95 9.02
C ASN A 54 4.65 -14.29 7.67
N VAL A 55 5.47 -14.48 6.66
CA VAL A 55 5.29 -13.93 5.31
C VAL A 55 5.71 -14.97 4.29
N ASP A 56 4.83 -15.26 3.33
CA ASP A 56 5.14 -16.04 2.14
C ASP A 56 5.85 -15.14 1.13
N THR A 57 7.10 -15.43 0.84
CA THR A 57 7.94 -14.71 -0.11
C THR A 57 8.18 -15.49 -1.41
N SER A 58 7.51 -16.63 -1.59
CA SER A 58 7.71 -17.51 -2.75
C SER A 58 7.17 -16.88 -4.05
N LEU A 59 7.92 -17.04 -5.13
CA LEU A 59 7.53 -16.59 -6.46
C LEU A 59 6.32 -17.38 -7.00
N GLU A 60 6.12 -18.62 -6.56
CA GLU A 60 5.03 -19.48 -7.03
C GLU A 60 3.67 -18.92 -6.65
N TYR A 61 3.49 -18.54 -5.39
CA TYR A 61 2.19 -18.11 -4.84
C TYR A 61 1.98 -16.60 -4.86
N ASN A 62 3.00 -15.83 -5.19
CA ASN A 62 2.94 -14.38 -5.26
C ASN A 62 3.11 -13.83 -6.70
N PRO A 63 2.63 -12.62 -7.03
CA PRO A 63 1.85 -11.76 -6.15
C PRO A 63 0.46 -12.31 -5.89
N THR A 64 -0.10 -11.99 -4.72
CA THR A 64 -1.47 -12.35 -4.35
C THR A 64 -2.46 -11.22 -4.62
N ILE A 65 -3.71 -11.57 -4.93
CA ILE A 65 -4.79 -10.60 -5.13
C ILE A 65 -5.85 -10.74 -4.04
N ASP A 66 -6.28 -9.62 -3.49
CA ASP A 66 -7.45 -9.52 -2.63
C ASP A 66 -8.52 -8.63 -3.33
N LYS A 67 -9.65 -9.25 -3.66
CA LYS A 67 -10.78 -8.58 -4.34
C LYS A 67 -11.82 -8.03 -3.37
N ASN A 68 -11.67 -8.31 -2.07
CA ASN A 68 -12.70 -8.03 -1.06
C ASN A 68 -12.39 -6.80 -0.21
N ILE A 69 -11.25 -6.14 -0.43
CA ILE A 69 -10.87 -4.97 0.38
C ILE A 69 -11.71 -3.75 0.01
N PHE A 70 -11.89 -3.50 -1.30
CA PHE A 70 -12.68 -2.39 -1.82
C PHE A 70 -13.54 -2.82 -2.99
N PRO A 71 -14.77 -2.30 -3.12
CA PRO A 71 -15.57 -2.49 -4.32
C PRO A 71 -14.84 -1.95 -5.56
N ASN A 72 -14.77 -2.75 -6.61
CA ASN A 72 -14.21 -2.37 -7.93
C ASN A 72 -12.71 -2.01 -7.94
N VAL A 73 -11.96 -2.28 -6.88
CA VAL A 73 -10.51 -2.08 -6.83
C VAL A 73 -9.82 -3.41 -6.54
N ASN A 74 -8.93 -3.82 -7.43
CA ASN A 74 -8.07 -4.98 -7.21
C ASN A 74 -6.86 -4.57 -6.38
N VAL A 75 -6.66 -5.22 -5.24
CA VAL A 75 -5.48 -5.01 -4.39
C VAL A 75 -4.55 -6.19 -4.54
N TRP A 76 -3.36 -5.93 -5.07
CA TRP A 76 -2.29 -6.91 -5.19
C TRP A 76 -1.25 -6.69 -4.12
N SER A 77 -0.60 -7.77 -3.71
CA SER A 77 0.49 -7.72 -2.74
C SER A 77 1.66 -8.56 -3.22
N ILE A 78 2.84 -7.98 -3.12
CA ILE A 78 4.09 -8.67 -3.52
C ILE A 78 4.30 -9.88 -2.63
N PHE A 79 4.16 -9.72 -1.31
CA PHE A 79 4.27 -10.80 -0.35
C PHE A 79 2.96 -11.02 0.42
N LYS A 80 2.64 -12.27 0.68
CA LYS A 80 1.44 -12.65 1.42
C LYS A 80 1.73 -12.86 2.89
N ARG A 81 1.01 -12.15 3.76
CA ARG A 81 1.03 -12.43 5.21
C ARG A 81 0.37 -13.77 5.51
N LYS A 82 0.89 -14.49 6.49
CA LYS A 82 0.33 -15.75 6.95
C LYS A 82 -0.55 -15.55 8.17
N LYS A 83 -1.70 -16.23 8.16
CA LYS A 83 -2.67 -16.20 9.28
C LYS A 83 -2.17 -17.02 10.45
N GLY A 84 -2.43 -16.53 11.68
CA GLY A 84 -2.19 -17.29 12.90
C GLY A 84 -0.78 -17.23 13.45
N MET A 85 0.12 -16.49 12.79
CA MET A 85 1.47 -16.26 13.31
C MET A 85 1.45 -15.17 14.38
N ARG A 86 2.39 -15.24 15.33
CA ARG A 86 2.54 -14.28 16.44
C ARG A 86 2.86 -12.88 15.94
N ASP A 87 3.68 -12.81 14.90
CA ASP A 87 4.09 -11.56 14.26
C ASP A 87 3.29 -11.33 12.97
N ASP A 88 2.96 -10.08 12.71
CA ASP A 88 2.11 -9.65 11.60
C ASP A 88 2.85 -9.38 10.28
N GLY A 89 4.16 -9.66 10.23
CA GLY A 89 5.03 -9.39 9.08
C GLY A 89 5.44 -7.93 8.92
N ASN A 90 4.94 -6.99 9.74
CA ASN A 90 5.36 -5.59 9.71
C ASN A 90 6.87 -5.39 9.95
N PRO A 91 7.56 -6.20 10.77
CA PRO A 91 9.01 -6.14 10.91
C PRO A 91 9.77 -6.17 9.58
N LEU A 92 9.31 -6.94 8.59
CA LEU A 92 9.90 -6.94 7.25
C LEU A 92 9.83 -5.56 6.58
N VAL A 93 8.69 -4.88 6.71
CA VAL A 93 8.52 -3.53 6.17
C VAL A 93 9.44 -2.55 6.87
N TYR A 94 9.56 -2.64 8.19
CA TYR A 94 10.45 -1.78 8.96
C TYR A 94 11.92 -2.00 8.59
N ALA A 95 12.36 -3.25 8.41
CA ALA A 95 13.72 -3.56 7.98
C ALA A 95 14.02 -3.04 6.57
N LEU A 96 13.08 -3.17 5.62
CA LEU A 96 13.22 -2.63 4.27
C LEU A 96 13.23 -1.09 4.23
N LYS A 97 12.58 -0.45 5.18
CA LYS A 97 12.56 1.02 5.34
C LYS A 97 13.72 1.57 6.16
N GLY A 98 14.45 0.72 6.89
CA GLY A 98 15.42 1.14 7.90
C GLY A 98 14.76 1.82 9.12
N GLU A 99 13.53 1.41 9.48
CA GLU A 99 12.75 2.01 10.56
C GLU A 99 12.73 1.15 11.83
N ARG A 100 12.53 1.78 12.99
CA ARG A 100 12.28 1.12 14.30
C ARG A 100 13.35 0.15 14.73
N GLU A 101 14.62 0.37 14.30
CA GLU A 101 15.79 -0.47 14.62
C GLU A 101 15.71 -1.89 14.05
N TRP A 102 14.69 -2.19 13.22
CA TRP A 102 14.62 -3.47 12.52
C TRP A 102 15.65 -3.54 11.40
N GLN A 103 16.35 -4.67 11.32
CA GLN A 103 17.38 -4.92 10.32
C GLN A 103 17.38 -6.36 9.84
N PHE A 104 18.02 -6.61 8.72
CA PHE A 104 18.30 -7.98 8.29
C PHE A 104 19.44 -8.57 9.11
N LYS A 105 19.34 -9.85 9.45
CA LYS A 105 20.33 -10.56 10.25
C LYS A 105 21.69 -10.63 9.51
N SER A 106 21.64 -10.72 8.19
CA SER A 106 22.83 -10.72 7.33
C SER A 106 22.54 -10.01 5.99
N ILE A 107 23.61 -9.71 5.24
CA ILE A 107 23.48 -9.16 3.89
C ILE A 107 22.92 -10.21 2.92
N GLU A 108 23.18 -11.49 3.15
CA GLU A 108 22.67 -12.62 2.38
C GLU A 108 21.17 -12.73 2.53
N ASP A 109 20.63 -12.56 3.75
CA ASP A 109 19.18 -12.53 4.01
C ASP A 109 18.50 -11.37 3.29
N LYS A 110 19.11 -10.18 3.37
CA LYS A 110 18.62 -9.00 2.65
C LYS A 110 18.57 -9.26 1.15
N ASN A 111 19.66 -9.74 0.58
CA ASN A 111 19.76 -9.99 -0.86
C ASN A 111 18.79 -11.08 -1.33
N ALA A 112 18.55 -12.12 -0.50
CA ALA A 112 17.57 -13.16 -0.82
C ALA A 112 16.15 -12.60 -0.86
N ILE A 113 15.76 -11.79 0.11
CA ILE A 113 14.42 -11.16 0.16
C ILE A 113 14.26 -10.14 -0.96
N GLU A 114 15.25 -9.29 -1.22
CA GLU A 114 15.21 -8.32 -2.33
C GLU A 114 15.14 -9.01 -3.69
N LYS A 115 15.80 -10.16 -3.86
CA LYS A 115 15.67 -10.96 -5.08
C LYS A 115 14.24 -11.45 -5.30
N GLN A 116 13.60 -12.02 -4.28
CA GLN A 116 12.22 -12.48 -4.37
C GLN A 116 11.27 -11.30 -4.62
N PHE A 117 11.46 -10.20 -3.90
CA PHE A 117 10.72 -8.96 -4.10
C PHE A 117 10.78 -8.50 -5.56
N ASN A 118 11.98 -8.40 -6.14
CA ASN A 118 12.16 -7.97 -7.53
C ASN A 118 11.47 -8.92 -8.51
N LEU A 119 11.66 -10.24 -8.37
CA LEU A 119 11.05 -11.23 -9.25
C LEU A 119 9.52 -11.19 -9.21
N ILE A 120 8.92 -11.01 -8.03
CA ILE A 120 7.47 -10.97 -7.87
C ILE A 120 6.89 -9.65 -8.41
N ALA A 121 7.56 -8.52 -8.17
CA ALA A 121 7.17 -7.23 -8.73
C ALA A 121 7.24 -7.22 -10.26
N GLU A 122 8.28 -7.82 -10.84
CA GLU A 122 8.40 -8.04 -12.29
C GLU A 122 7.29 -8.93 -12.83
N LYS A 123 6.99 -10.05 -12.15
CA LYS A 123 5.87 -10.93 -12.49
C LYS A 123 4.54 -10.16 -12.50
N PHE A 124 4.29 -9.32 -11.48
CA PHE A 124 3.11 -8.46 -11.45
C PHE A 124 3.03 -7.55 -12.68
N ALA A 125 4.13 -6.87 -13.02
CA ALA A 125 4.18 -5.95 -14.16
C ALA A 125 3.87 -6.63 -15.51
N THR A 126 4.16 -7.93 -15.66
CA THR A 126 3.80 -8.70 -16.86
C THR A 126 2.32 -9.11 -16.90
N LEU A 127 1.68 -9.21 -15.74
CA LEU A 127 0.29 -9.64 -15.61
C LEU A 127 -0.73 -8.50 -15.73
N TYR A 128 -0.28 -7.25 -15.52
CA TYR A 128 -1.17 -6.11 -15.43
C TYR A 128 -0.79 -4.98 -16.40
N PRO A 129 -1.72 -4.53 -17.28
CA PRO A 129 -1.46 -3.41 -18.18
C PRO A 129 -1.47 -2.09 -17.41
N ILE A 130 -0.31 -1.48 -17.25
CA ILE A 130 -0.13 -0.23 -16.52
C ILE A 130 -0.04 0.93 -17.53
N GLY A 131 -0.91 1.92 -17.39
CA GLY A 131 -0.83 3.18 -18.13
C GLY A 131 -0.10 4.26 -17.33
N VAL A 132 -0.49 4.41 -16.07
CA VAL A 132 0.07 5.42 -15.15
C VAL A 132 0.30 4.80 -13.79
N THR A 133 1.45 5.07 -13.20
CA THR A 133 1.78 4.70 -11.82
C THR A 133 1.72 5.95 -10.93
N VAL A 134 0.95 5.88 -9.85
CA VAL A 134 0.84 6.91 -8.82
C VAL A 134 1.35 6.34 -7.50
N ILE A 135 2.16 7.10 -6.79
CA ILE A 135 2.73 6.69 -5.50
C ILE A 135 1.98 7.40 -4.37
N ILE A 136 1.53 6.65 -3.36
CA ILE A 136 1.03 7.24 -2.12
C ILE A 136 2.22 7.88 -1.37
N PRO A 137 2.11 9.15 -0.94
CA PRO A 137 3.18 9.85 -0.25
C PRO A 137 3.63 9.13 1.02
N SER A 138 4.90 8.76 1.06
CA SER A 138 5.56 8.08 2.18
C SER A 138 6.81 8.84 2.60
N GLY A 139 7.19 8.75 3.88
CA GLY A 139 8.43 9.32 4.40
C GLY A 139 9.70 8.54 4.03
N ASN A 140 9.56 7.48 3.23
CA ASN A 140 10.67 6.60 2.82
C ASN A 140 10.60 6.27 1.33
N SER A 141 11.67 5.67 0.81
CA SER A 141 11.84 5.37 -0.61
C SER A 141 11.20 4.05 -1.08
N LEU A 142 10.57 3.26 -0.18
CA LEU A 142 10.10 1.91 -0.52
C LEU A 142 9.06 1.92 -1.63
N ASN A 143 8.05 2.81 -1.54
CA ASN A 143 7.02 2.93 -2.58
C ASN A 143 7.63 3.32 -3.95
N LYS A 144 8.64 4.20 -3.94
CA LYS A 144 9.37 4.58 -5.14
C LYS A 144 10.15 3.39 -5.72
N HIS A 145 10.81 2.62 -4.87
CA HIS A 145 11.54 1.42 -5.30
C HIS A 145 10.59 0.37 -5.94
N ILE A 146 9.40 0.13 -5.35
CA ILE A 146 8.38 -0.71 -5.97
C ILE A 146 8.00 -0.18 -7.36
N ALA A 147 7.77 1.13 -7.47
CA ALA A 147 7.40 1.77 -8.72
C ALA A 147 8.48 1.59 -9.80
N GLU A 148 9.73 1.82 -9.46
CA GLU A 148 10.87 1.72 -10.39
C GLU A 148 11.00 0.30 -10.96
N ILE A 149 10.87 -0.76 -10.14
CA ILE A 149 10.91 -2.14 -10.61
C ILE A 149 9.76 -2.43 -11.58
N VAL A 150 8.54 -2.07 -11.19
CA VAL A 150 7.35 -2.31 -12.02
C VAL A 150 7.44 -1.53 -13.34
N MET A 151 7.89 -0.27 -13.28
CA MET A 151 8.05 0.58 -14.45
C MET A 151 9.14 0.07 -15.40
N SER A 152 10.20 -0.56 -14.91
CA SER A 152 11.27 -1.13 -15.75
C SER A 152 10.75 -2.19 -16.73
N LYS A 153 9.62 -2.81 -16.43
CA LYS A 153 8.96 -3.84 -17.27
C LYS A 153 7.77 -3.29 -18.08
N SER A 154 7.35 -2.08 -17.82
CA SER A 154 6.14 -1.47 -18.43
C SER A 154 6.52 -0.38 -19.41
N LYS A 155 6.79 -0.76 -20.69
CA LYS A 155 7.41 0.10 -21.72
C LYS A 155 6.76 1.48 -21.94
N ASN A 156 5.46 1.61 -21.69
CA ASN A 156 4.70 2.85 -21.97
C ASN A 156 4.06 3.48 -20.73
N ALA A 157 4.31 2.92 -19.55
CA ALA A 157 3.75 3.47 -18.33
C ALA A 157 4.45 4.77 -17.93
N LYS A 158 3.69 5.70 -17.33
CA LYS A 158 4.22 6.97 -16.82
C LYS A 158 4.21 6.94 -15.30
N LEU A 159 5.29 7.39 -14.68
CA LEU A 159 5.35 7.58 -13.24
C LEU A 159 4.98 9.02 -12.89
N LEU A 160 4.00 9.18 -12.02
CA LEU A 160 3.58 10.46 -11.47
C LEU A 160 3.92 10.51 -9.98
N GLU A 161 5.16 10.88 -9.68
CA GLU A 161 5.55 11.22 -8.31
C GLU A 161 4.90 12.55 -7.90
N GLY A 162 4.32 12.59 -6.69
CA GLY A 162 3.73 13.81 -6.14
C GLY A 162 2.37 14.22 -6.74
N ALA A 163 1.66 13.33 -7.44
CA ALA A 163 0.26 13.59 -7.82
C ALA A 163 -0.66 13.72 -6.60
N LEU A 164 -0.33 12.99 -5.54
CA LEU A 164 -0.96 13.08 -4.22
C LEU A 164 0.04 13.68 -3.23
N CYS A 165 -0.43 14.49 -2.29
CA CYS A 165 0.32 14.95 -1.13
C CYS A 165 -0.47 14.71 0.16
N LYS A 166 0.25 14.68 1.29
CA LYS A 166 -0.39 14.62 2.61
C LYS A 166 -1.03 15.96 2.93
N LEU A 167 -2.10 15.90 3.71
CA LEU A 167 -2.66 17.10 4.35
C LEU A 167 -1.68 17.63 5.41
N THR A 168 -1.71 18.92 5.66
CA THR A 168 -1.07 19.51 6.83
C THR A 168 -1.89 19.28 8.09
N VAL A 169 -1.32 19.55 9.25
CA VAL A 169 -2.02 19.48 10.53
C VAL A 169 -3.20 20.45 10.54
N GLU A 170 -3.02 21.68 10.06
CA GLU A 170 -4.08 22.69 9.99
C GLU A 170 -5.24 22.23 9.09
N GLU A 171 -4.94 21.64 7.92
CA GLU A 171 -5.97 21.13 7.02
C GLU A 171 -6.78 20.00 7.67
N VAL A 172 -6.12 19.10 8.40
CA VAL A 172 -6.80 18.02 9.14
C VAL A 172 -7.62 18.60 10.29
N ASP A 173 -7.10 19.60 11.00
CA ASP A 173 -7.83 20.29 12.06
C ASP A 173 -9.11 20.92 11.55
N GLU A 174 -9.05 21.65 10.42
CA GLU A 174 -10.24 22.20 9.77
C GLU A 174 -11.27 21.13 9.42
N ILE A 175 -10.83 19.98 8.87
CA ILE A 175 -11.71 18.86 8.54
C ILE A 175 -12.37 18.28 9.80
N VAL A 176 -11.61 18.06 10.86
CA VAL A 176 -12.09 17.53 12.13
C VAL A 176 -13.12 18.45 12.77
N MET A 177 -12.90 19.76 12.68
CA MET A 177 -13.78 20.78 13.25
C MET A 177 -15.10 20.97 12.51
N ARG A 178 -15.25 20.52 11.28
CA ARG A 178 -16.52 20.59 10.52
C ARG A 178 -17.67 19.89 11.27
N LYS A 179 -18.86 20.45 11.21
CA LYS A 179 -20.06 19.92 11.90
C LYS A 179 -20.42 18.49 11.45
N ASP A 180 -20.21 18.18 10.20
CA ASP A 180 -20.51 16.90 9.55
C ASP A 180 -19.31 15.92 9.52
N SER A 181 -18.18 16.27 10.13
CA SER A 181 -16.97 15.45 10.11
C SER A 181 -17.20 14.05 10.69
N HIS A 182 -16.47 13.07 10.14
CA HIS A 182 -16.53 11.71 10.67
C HIS A 182 -16.03 11.63 12.11
N PHE A 183 -15.02 12.42 12.47
CA PHE A 183 -14.53 12.52 13.84
C PHE A 183 -15.63 12.93 14.83
N ARG A 184 -16.43 13.96 14.51
CA ARG A 184 -17.57 14.33 15.35
C ARG A 184 -18.64 13.24 15.44
N LYS A 185 -18.90 12.53 14.35
CA LYS A 185 -19.84 11.40 14.34
C LYS A 185 -19.39 10.25 15.24
N VAL A 186 -18.07 9.98 15.28
CA VAL A 186 -17.47 8.91 16.12
C VAL A 186 -17.51 9.30 17.60
N TYR A 187 -17.19 10.55 17.94
CA TYR A 187 -17.04 10.98 19.33
C TYR A 187 -18.27 11.64 19.93
N LYS A 188 -19.22 12.13 19.12
CA LYS A 188 -20.50 12.69 19.57
C LYS A 188 -20.38 13.54 20.85
N ASN A 189 -20.90 13.03 21.97
CA ASN A 189 -20.92 13.74 23.26
C ASN A 189 -19.53 13.94 23.90
N ASN A 190 -18.52 13.18 23.46
CA ASN A 190 -17.14 13.25 23.97
C ASN A 190 -16.21 13.99 23.00
N PHE A 191 -16.76 14.77 22.05
CA PHE A 191 -15.97 15.45 21.03
C PHE A 191 -14.88 16.35 21.63
N ASN A 192 -15.22 17.21 22.59
CA ASN A 192 -14.28 18.18 23.14
C ASN A 192 -13.07 17.50 23.81
N ASP A 193 -13.29 16.41 24.55
CA ASP A 193 -12.21 15.68 25.21
C ASP A 193 -11.34 14.91 24.21
N ALA A 194 -11.97 14.33 23.18
CA ALA A 194 -11.24 13.67 22.10
C ALA A 194 -10.42 14.68 21.28
N TYR A 195 -11.00 15.83 20.99
CA TYR A 195 -10.33 16.90 20.26
C TYR A 195 -9.13 17.46 21.03
N LYS A 196 -9.25 17.72 22.34
CA LYS A 196 -8.12 18.13 23.19
C LYS A 196 -6.95 17.12 23.13
N LYS A 197 -7.25 15.82 23.15
CA LYS A 197 -6.23 14.78 22.99
C LYS A 197 -5.61 14.80 21.60
N LEU A 198 -6.41 15.07 20.55
CA LEU A 198 -5.91 15.17 19.19
C LEU A 198 -4.95 16.35 19.01
N CYS A 199 -5.24 17.49 19.65
CA CYS A 199 -4.35 18.67 19.61
C CYS A 199 -2.95 18.36 20.13
N ILE A 200 -2.82 17.50 21.15
CA ILE A 200 -1.49 17.07 21.65
C ILE A 200 -0.70 16.35 20.55
N PHE A 201 -1.37 15.48 19.76
CA PHE A 201 -0.70 14.83 18.62
C PHE A 201 -0.39 15.82 17.50
N PHE A 202 -1.18 16.86 17.31
CA PHE A 202 -0.91 17.91 16.34
C PHE A 202 0.35 18.69 16.71
N GLU A 203 0.51 19.06 17.98
CA GLU A 203 1.73 19.70 18.49
C GLU A 203 2.97 18.81 18.26
N GLU A 204 2.87 17.50 18.57
CA GLU A 204 3.95 16.54 18.28
C GLU A 204 4.29 16.45 16.79
N MET A 205 3.30 16.56 15.90
CA MET A 205 3.52 16.53 14.45
C MET A 205 4.16 17.80 13.92
N ASP A 206 3.78 18.97 14.43
CA ASP A 206 4.38 20.25 14.07
C ASP A 206 5.87 20.26 14.39
N GLU A 207 6.25 19.77 15.57
CA GLU A 207 7.64 19.69 15.99
C GLU A 207 8.47 18.66 15.20
N GLN A 208 7.88 17.50 14.86
CA GLN A 208 8.62 16.37 14.29
C GLN A 208 8.56 16.28 12.77
N ARG A 209 7.60 16.93 12.10
CA ARG A 209 7.26 16.72 10.70
C ARG A 209 6.94 17.99 9.90
N ASP A 210 7.40 19.14 10.33
CA ASP A 210 7.15 20.42 9.66
C ASP A 210 5.66 20.64 9.34
N GLY A 211 4.77 20.33 10.30
CA GLY A 211 3.34 20.48 10.15
C GLY A 211 2.64 19.48 9.23
N MET A 212 3.35 18.47 8.72
CA MET A 212 2.72 17.44 7.87
C MET A 212 2.01 16.38 8.69
N PHE A 213 0.73 16.16 8.41
CA PHE A 213 -0.07 15.18 9.14
C PHE A 213 0.43 13.73 8.96
N SER A 214 0.51 13.00 10.07
CA SER A 214 1.02 11.63 10.11
C SER A 214 0.22 10.72 11.04
N ARG A 215 -0.70 9.95 10.48
CA ARG A 215 -1.60 9.06 11.24
C ARG A 215 -0.90 8.10 12.20
N HIS A 216 0.31 7.65 11.88
CA HIS A 216 1.00 6.66 12.71
C HIS A 216 1.48 7.22 14.06
N LEU A 217 1.58 8.54 14.21
CA LEU A 217 1.89 9.20 15.48
C LEU A 217 0.70 9.15 16.44
N ILE A 218 -0.53 9.00 15.94
CA ILE A 218 -1.72 8.86 16.78
C ILE A 218 -1.75 7.44 17.35
N LYS A 219 -1.44 7.30 18.63
CA LYS A 219 -1.39 5.99 19.33
C LYS A 219 -2.79 5.41 19.58
N ASP A 220 -3.80 6.26 19.79
CA ASP A 220 -5.19 5.86 19.97
C ASP A 220 -5.78 5.38 18.64
N HIS A 221 -6.06 4.07 18.55
CA HIS A 221 -6.59 3.44 17.35
C HIS A 221 -7.95 4.01 16.93
N LYS A 222 -8.86 4.27 17.90
CA LYS A 222 -10.17 4.82 17.62
C LYS A 222 -10.06 6.24 17.03
N MET A 223 -9.17 7.06 17.58
CA MET A 223 -8.90 8.40 17.11
C MET A 223 -8.29 8.38 15.71
N ARG A 224 -7.32 7.52 15.48
CA ARG A 224 -6.70 7.33 14.17
C ARG A 224 -7.69 6.91 13.10
N ASP A 225 -8.65 6.03 13.45
CA ASP A 225 -9.67 5.56 12.53
C ASP A 225 -10.78 6.58 12.29
N ALA A 226 -10.96 7.52 13.21
CA ALA A 226 -11.93 8.61 13.06
C ALA A 226 -11.47 9.71 12.09
N ILE A 227 -10.17 9.76 11.74
CA ILE A 227 -9.61 10.70 10.75
C ILE A 227 -9.48 9.95 9.43
N LEU A 228 -10.41 10.16 8.51
CA LEU A 228 -10.45 9.46 7.22
C LEU A 228 -9.56 10.13 6.18
N ASP A 229 -9.67 11.45 6.08
CA ASP A 229 -9.04 12.24 5.03
C ASP A 229 -7.61 12.62 5.46
N THR A 230 -6.63 12.14 4.72
CA THR A 230 -5.20 12.36 5.04
C THR A 230 -4.36 12.73 3.82
N LEU A 231 -5.00 12.76 2.65
CA LEU A 231 -4.38 13.03 1.36
C LEU A 231 -5.17 14.08 0.59
N LYS A 232 -4.51 14.75 -0.32
CA LYS A 232 -5.13 15.61 -1.34
C LYS A 232 -4.39 15.52 -2.66
N ILE A 233 -5.01 15.99 -3.73
CA ILE A 233 -4.31 16.26 -5.00
C ILE A 233 -3.31 17.39 -4.76
N THR A 234 -2.14 17.26 -5.33
CA THR A 234 -1.15 18.34 -5.32
C THR A 234 -1.64 19.48 -6.23
N PRO A 235 -1.97 20.67 -5.69
CA PRO A 235 -2.71 21.69 -6.42
C PRO A 235 -2.04 22.12 -7.73
N ASP A 236 -0.74 22.40 -7.70
CA ASP A 236 0.02 22.92 -8.84
C ASP A 236 0.19 21.91 -9.98
N ARG A 237 -0.12 20.64 -9.72
CA ARG A 237 0.00 19.54 -10.67
C ARG A 237 -1.30 19.11 -11.31
N TYR A 238 -2.45 19.51 -10.75
CA TYR A 238 -3.76 18.99 -11.15
C TYR A 238 -4.02 19.05 -12.66
N ALA A 239 -3.80 20.20 -13.28
CA ALA A 239 -4.08 20.40 -14.71
C ALA A 239 -3.18 19.55 -15.61
N MET A 240 -1.94 19.30 -15.21
CA MET A 240 -0.98 18.48 -15.96
C MET A 240 -1.27 16.99 -15.74
N ASP A 241 -1.45 16.58 -14.51
CA ASP A 241 -1.70 15.18 -14.14
C ASP A 241 -3.04 14.69 -14.69
N SER A 242 -4.07 15.56 -14.74
CA SER A 242 -5.38 15.24 -15.32
C SER A 242 -5.28 14.78 -16.79
N LYS A 243 -4.44 15.44 -17.60
CA LYS A 243 -4.22 15.06 -19.00
C LYS A 243 -3.55 13.69 -19.16
N VAL A 244 -2.79 13.28 -18.15
CA VAL A 244 -2.05 12.02 -18.16
C VAL A 244 -2.90 10.87 -17.60
N ILE A 245 -3.73 11.13 -16.60
CA ILE A 245 -4.48 10.13 -15.83
C ILE A 245 -5.83 9.80 -16.47
N ASN A 246 -6.51 10.79 -17.04
CA ASN A 246 -7.87 10.60 -17.57
C ASN A 246 -7.95 9.44 -18.57
N GLY A 247 -8.88 8.51 -18.30
CA GLY A 247 -9.11 7.33 -19.14
C GLY A 247 -8.01 6.27 -19.11
N GLN A 248 -6.98 6.42 -18.27
CA GLN A 248 -5.88 5.45 -18.14
C GLN A 248 -6.12 4.40 -17.06
N ASN A 249 -5.44 3.26 -17.18
CA ASN A 249 -5.34 2.30 -16.08
C ASN A 249 -4.27 2.79 -15.10
N ILE A 250 -4.69 3.06 -13.86
CA ILE A 250 -3.79 3.50 -12.79
C ILE A 250 -3.29 2.31 -12.00
N LEU A 251 -2.00 2.28 -11.72
CA LEU A 251 -1.39 1.53 -10.65
C LEU A 251 -1.11 2.47 -9.47
N LEU A 252 -1.78 2.26 -8.35
CA LEU A 252 -1.54 2.96 -7.10
C LEU A 252 -0.63 2.12 -6.21
N ILE A 253 0.48 2.69 -5.73
CA ILE A 253 1.48 1.99 -4.93
C ILE A 253 1.47 2.49 -3.48
N ASP A 254 1.42 1.54 -2.54
CA ASP A 254 1.63 1.76 -1.10
C ASP A 254 2.52 0.67 -0.52
N ASP A 255 3.11 0.91 0.65
CA ASP A 255 3.99 -0.09 1.30
C ASP A 255 3.19 -1.24 1.92
N THR A 256 2.12 -0.94 2.60
CA THR A 256 1.30 -1.95 3.30
C THR A 256 -0.16 -1.59 3.32
N ILE A 257 -0.98 -2.64 3.43
CA ILE A 257 -2.39 -2.46 3.74
C ILE A 257 -2.69 -3.00 5.13
N SER A 258 -3.13 -2.09 6.02
CA SER A 258 -3.69 -2.49 7.31
C SER A 258 -5.22 -2.51 7.24
N ARG A 259 -5.88 -1.39 7.53
CA ARG A 259 -7.32 -1.22 7.36
C ARG A 259 -7.72 -0.62 6.00
N GLY A 260 -6.72 -0.19 5.21
CA GLY A 260 -6.90 0.30 3.86
C GLY A 260 -7.47 1.71 3.72
N GLN A 261 -7.67 2.46 4.80
CA GLN A 261 -8.28 3.80 4.74
C GLN A 261 -7.50 4.78 3.86
N THR A 262 -6.18 4.78 3.93
CA THR A 262 -5.33 5.65 3.09
C THR A 262 -5.51 5.31 1.61
N ILE A 263 -5.49 4.01 1.27
CA ILE A 263 -5.68 3.53 -0.09
C ILE A 263 -7.09 3.87 -0.59
N LYS A 264 -8.11 3.65 0.25
CA LYS A 264 -9.50 3.99 -0.09
C LYS A 264 -9.63 5.46 -0.44
N HIS A 265 -9.14 6.33 0.44
CA HIS A 265 -9.18 7.79 0.22
C HIS A 265 -8.40 8.20 -1.03
N ALA A 266 -7.22 7.64 -1.27
CA ALA A 266 -6.47 7.87 -2.49
C ALA A 266 -7.25 7.45 -3.76
N CYS A 267 -7.92 6.30 -3.74
CA CYS A 267 -8.75 5.84 -4.85
C CYS A 267 -9.95 6.77 -5.09
N GLU A 268 -10.61 7.23 -4.02
CA GLU A 268 -11.74 8.19 -4.10
C GLU A 268 -11.28 9.50 -4.73
N ILE A 269 -10.21 10.11 -4.23
CA ILE A 269 -9.64 11.35 -4.79
C ILE A 269 -9.28 11.19 -6.27
N LEU A 270 -8.58 10.10 -6.62
CA LEU A 270 -8.15 9.88 -8.01
C LEU A 270 -9.35 9.69 -8.94
N ASN A 271 -10.39 8.95 -8.50
CA ASN A 271 -11.61 8.76 -9.29
C ASN A 271 -12.39 10.07 -9.49
N GLU A 272 -12.59 10.82 -8.42
CA GLU A 272 -13.40 12.05 -8.45
C GLU A 272 -12.70 13.17 -9.24
N SER A 273 -11.37 13.26 -9.11
CA SER A 273 -10.60 14.37 -9.70
C SER A 273 -10.16 14.13 -11.14
N TYR A 274 -9.86 12.89 -11.50
CA TYR A 274 -9.18 12.60 -12.77
C TYR A 274 -9.93 11.66 -13.71
N GLY A 275 -10.92 10.90 -13.26
CA GLY A 275 -11.69 9.97 -14.09
C GLY A 275 -10.84 8.89 -14.78
N PRO A 276 -10.03 8.13 -14.06
CA PRO A 276 -9.27 7.02 -14.63
C PRO A 276 -10.19 5.92 -15.16
N LYS A 277 -9.70 5.12 -16.10
CA LYS A 277 -10.41 3.93 -16.60
C LYS A 277 -10.54 2.85 -15.52
N SER A 278 -9.48 2.64 -14.77
CA SER A 278 -9.43 1.68 -13.64
C SER A 278 -8.33 2.07 -12.67
N ILE A 279 -8.48 1.64 -11.41
CA ILE A 279 -7.44 1.72 -10.40
C ILE A 279 -7.12 0.31 -9.90
N THR A 280 -5.86 -0.04 -9.92
CA THR A 280 -5.31 -1.23 -9.26
C THR A 280 -4.30 -0.80 -8.23
N VAL A 281 -4.28 -1.48 -7.10
CA VAL A 281 -3.35 -1.20 -6.01
C VAL A 281 -2.30 -2.29 -5.94
N LEU A 282 -1.05 -1.90 -5.71
CA LEU A 282 0.05 -2.81 -5.38
C LEU A 282 0.68 -2.41 -4.06
N THR A 283 0.77 -3.36 -3.14
CA THR A 283 1.44 -3.18 -1.84
C THR A 283 2.55 -4.20 -1.66
N LEU A 284 3.50 -3.92 -0.77
CA LEU A 284 4.52 -4.91 -0.41
C LEU A 284 3.88 -6.09 0.32
N LEU A 285 3.07 -5.81 1.35
CA LEU A 285 2.43 -6.84 2.17
C LEU A 285 0.91 -6.81 2.04
N SER A 286 0.30 -8.01 1.95
CA SER A 286 -1.14 -8.19 1.98
C SER A 286 -1.76 -7.71 3.30
N LYS A 287 -3.08 -7.48 3.30
CA LYS A 287 -3.85 -7.23 4.51
C LYS A 287 -3.67 -8.36 5.52
N LEU A 288 -3.63 -8.01 6.82
CA LEU A 288 -3.82 -8.99 7.86
C LEU A 288 -5.26 -9.53 7.77
N TYR A 289 -5.41 -10.84 7.73
CA TYR A 289 -6.73 -11.43 7.86
C TYR A 289 -7.20 -11.22 9.30
N ASP A 290 -8.36 -10.60 9.49
CA ASP A 290 -9.01 -10.51 10.78
C ASP A 290 -9.20 -11.93 11.33
N LYS A 291 -8.87 -12.10 12.63
CA LYS A 291 -8.99 -13.38 13.34
C LYS A 291 -10.44 -13.83 13.45
#